data_cfd710fa0e28e123709992b153003ae7
#
_entry.id   cfd710fa0e28e123709992b153003ae7
#
_cell.length_a   1.000
_cell.length_b   1.000
_cell.length_c   1.000
_cell.angle_alpha   90.00
_cell.angle_beta   90.00
_cell.angle_gamma   90.00
#
_symmetry.space_group_name_H-M   'P 1'
#
loop_
_entity.id
_entity.type
_entity.pdbx_description
1 polymer ?
#
loop_
_entity_poly.entity_id
_entity_poly.type
_entity_poly.pdbx_seq_one_letter_code
_entity_poly.pdbx_strand_id
1 'polypeptide(L)'
;MREEPTTVIIQRYLDALPGDTAAEPVIRELLERAVGRLSILCATFLYKSYPRLARPPANLEADELLGGVVARLLTALRATRPPTVRQFFALANQHMRWQLNDLARRLDQRPAAAAPPDDTPTP
;
A
#
# COMPACT_ATOMS: atom_id res chain seq x y z
N MET A 1 -20.18 -4.94 -25.48
CA MET A 1 -18.76 -5.13 -25.56
C MET A 1 -18.19 -5.46 -24.21
N ARG A 2 -17.28 -6.37 -24.16
CA ARG A 2 -16.77 -6.83 -22.92
C ARG A 2 -15.45 -6.19 -22.58
N GLU A 3 -15.32 -5.74 -21.37
CA GLU A 3 -14.04 -5.18 -20.92
C GLU A 3 -13.06 -6.29 -20.67
N GLU A 4 -11.79 -6.00 -20.90
CA GLU A 4 -10.76 -6.95 -20.59
C GLU A 4 -10.65 -7.13 -19.09
N PRO A 5 -10.34 -8.35 -18.63
CA PRO A 5 -10.10 -8.54 -17.20
C PRO A 5 -8.94 -7.68 -16.72
N THR A 6 -9.07 -7.20 -15.50
CA THR A 6 -8.04 -6.38 -14.90
C THR A 6 -6.68 -7.08 -14.92
N THR A 7 -6.69 -8.40 -14.70
CA THR A 7 -5.43 -9.14 -14.67
C THR A 7 -4.73 -9.11 -16.03
N VAL A 8 -5.49 -9.15 -17.11
CA VAL A 8 -4.91 -9.09 -18.46
C VAL A 8 -4.28 -7.72 -18.69
N ILE A 9 -4.98 -6.68 -18.27
CA ILE A 9 -4.49 -5.32 -18.44
C ILE A 9 -3.20 -5.12 -17.63
N ILE A 10 -3.21 -5.57 -16.39
CA ILE A 10 -2.03 -5.44 -15.52
C ILE A 10 -0.86 -6.21 -16.11
N GLN A 11 -1.09 -7.43 -16.58
CA GLN A 11 -0.02 -8.22 -17.16
C GLN A 11 0.61 -7.51 -18.36
N ARG A 12 -0.21 -6.84 -19.14
CA ARG A 12 0.29 -6.10 -20.29
C ARG A 12 1.27 -5.00 -19.88
N TYR A 13 0.96 -4.30 -18.80
CA TYR A 13 1.86 -3.29 -18.29
C TYR A 13 3.12 -3.90 -17.70
N LEU A 14 2.99 -5.02 -17.01
CA LEU A 14 4.16 -5.70 -16.46
C LEU A 14 5.11 -6.14 -17.58
N ASP A 15 4.54 -6.63 -18.68
CA ASP A 15 5.34 -7.07 -19.81
C ASP A 15 6.10 -5.90 -20.44
N ALA A 16 5.59 -4.70 -20.30
CA ALA A 16 6.23 -3.53 -20.88
C ALA A 16 7.34 -2.96 -19.99
N LEU A 17 7.36 -3.30 -18.71
CA LEU A 17 8.32 -2.73 -17.78
C LEU A 17 9.78 -3.00 -18.13
N PRO A 18 10.14 -4.23 -18.55
CA PRO A 18 11.55 -4.49 -18.86
C PRO A 18 12.05 -3.71 -20.06
N GLY A 19 11.20 -2.97 -20.66
CA GLY A 19 11.52 -2.36 -21.93
C GLY A 19 12.42 -1.22 -21.84
N ASP A 20 12.53 -0.42 -20.94
CA ASP A 20 13.56 0.53 -20.94
C ASP A 20 13.21 1.87 -20.39
N THR A 21 13.60 2.86 -21.07
CA THR A 21 13.59 4.22 -20.58
C THR A 21 12.21 4.76 -20.32
N ALA A 22 11.18 4.11 -20.80
CA ALA A 22 9.81 4.58 -20.58
C ALA A 22 9.17 3.94 -19.38
N ALA A 23 9.96 3.37 -18.48
CA ALA A 23 9.41 2.60 -17.37
C ALA A 23 8.55 3.45 -16.43
N GLU A 24 8.94 4.71 -16.20
CA GLU A 24 8.21 5.52 -15.24
C GLU A 24 6.75 5.74 -15.63
N PRO A 25 6.43 6.14 -16.87
CA PRO A 25 5.03 6.26 -17.26
C PRO A 25 4.29 4.93 -17.20
N VAL A 26 4.96 3.84 -17.56
CA VAL A 26 4.34 2.51 -17.52
C VAL A 26 4.01 2.13 -16.09
N ILE A 27 4.91 2.40 -15.16
CA ILE A 27 4.68 2.10 -13.75
C ILE A 27 3.46 2.87 -13.25
N ARG A 28 3.34 4.15 -13.59
CA ARG A 28 2.22 4.95 -13.15
C ARG A 28 0.91 4.43 -13.72
N GLU A 29 0.90 4.08 -14.99
CA GLU A 29 -0.29 3.50 -15.62
C GLU A 29 -0.67 2.19 -14.96
N LEU A 30 0.33 1.36 -14.71
CA LEU A 30 0.09 0.08 -14.03
C LEU A 30 -0.61 0.30 -12.70
N LEU A 31 -0.09 1.22 -11.91
CA LEU A 31 -0.68 1.47 -10.59
C LEU A 31 -2.08 2.05 -10.71
N GLU A 32 -2.33 2.90 -11.70
CA GLU A 32 -3.67 3.40 -11.93
C GLU A 32 -4.66 2.29 -12.27
N ARG A 33 -4.21 1.34 -13.08
CA ARG A 33 -5.08 0.23 -13.46
C ARG A 33 -5.32 -0.72 -12.31
N ALA A 34 -4.37 -0.80 -11.38
CA ALA A 34 -4.47 -1.71 -10.25
C ALA A 34 -5.14 -1.08 -9.04
N VAL A 35 -5.39 0.23 -9.06
CA VAL A 35 -5.80 0.94 -7.86
C VAL A 35 -7.08 0.41 -7.24
N GLY A 36 -8.05 0.01 -8.06
CA GLY A 36 -9.31 -0.52 -7.51
C GLY A 36 -9.08 -1.77 -6.67
N ARG A 37 -8.24 -2.67 -7.17
CA ARG A 37 -7.95 -3.90 -6.44
C ARG A 37 -7.08 -3.64 -5.24
N LEU A 38 -6.11 -2.73 -5.38
CA LEU A 38 -5.27 -2.36 -4.26
C LEU A 38 -6.09 -1.73 -3.15
N SER A 39 -7.09 -0.93 -3.52
CA SER A 39 -7.97 -0.30 -2.54
C SER A 39 -8.73 -1.35 -1.73
N ILE A 40 -9.24 -2.37 -2.39
CA ILE A 40 -9.95 -3.45 -1.70
C ILE A 40 -9.01 -4.19 -0.75
N LEU A 41 -7.79 -4.46 -1.20
CA LEU A 41 -6.82 -5.15 -0.36
C LEU A 41 -6.44 -4.30 0.85
N CYS A 42 -6.26 -3.01 0.67
CA CYS A 42 -5.94 -2.12 1.76
C CYS A 42 -7.05 -2.12 2.81
N ALA A 43 -8.29 -2.01 2.37
CA ALA A 43 -9.41 -2.01 3.29
C ALA A 43 -9.48 -3.34 4.05
N THR A 44 -9.28 -4.44 3.34
CA THR A 44 -9.34 -5.75 3.95
C THR A 44 -8.26 -5.91 5.02
N PHE A 45 -7.02 -5.56 4.70
CA PHE A 45 -5.94 -5.65 5.67
C PHE A 45 -6.18 -4.75 6.87
N LEU A 46 -6.60 -3.52 6.60
CA LEU A 46 -6.79 -2.56 7.67
C LEU A 46 -7.86 -3.03 8.65
N TYR A 47 -9.04 -3.36 8.12
CA TYR A 47 -10.16 -3.63 9.00
C TYR A 47 -10.15 -5.03 9.59
N LYS A 48 -9.50 -5.98 8.95
CA LYS A 48 -9.44 -7.34 9.48
C LYS A 48 -8.21 -7.60 10.32
N SER A 49 -7.07 -7.07 9.90
CA SER A 49 -5.82 -7.43 10.56
C SER A 49 -5.27 -6.34 11.46
N TYR A 50 -5.63 -5.09 11.21
CA TYR A 50 -5.11 -3.97 11.98
C TYR A 50 -6.24 -3.02 12.39
N PRO A 51 -7.33 -3.55 12.98
CA PRO A 51 -8.48 -2.69 13.29
C PRO A 51 -8.15 -1.58 14.25
N ARG A 52 -7.12 -1.77 15.07
CA ARG A 52 -6.67 -0.75 16.00
C ARG A 52 -6.30 0.55 15.30
N LEU A 53 -5.74 0.44 14.12
CA LEU A 53 -5.30 1.62 13.37
C LEU A 53 -6.47 2.39 12.78
N ALA A 54 -7.61 1.72 12.59
CA ALA A 54 -8.79 2.39 12.05
C ALA A 54 -9.56 3.15 13.12
N ARG A 55 -9.21 2.96 14.39
CA ARG A 55 -9.88 3.59 15.51
C ARG A 55 -9.02 4.70 16.09
N PRO A 56 -9.61 5.56 16.94
CA PRO A 56 -8.80 6.57 17.62
C PRO A 56 -7.69 5.92 18.43
N PRO A 57 -6.56 6.59 18.60
CA PRO A 57 -6.27 7.93 18.08
C PRO A 57 -5.77 7.95 16.63
N ALA A 58 -5.46 6.81 16.06
CA ALA A 58 -4.85 6.78 14.73
C ALA A 58 -5.85 7.15 13.64
N ASN A 59 -7.05 6.62 13.70
CA ASN A 59 -8.12 6.91 12.72
C ASN A 59 -7.65 6.78 11.28
N LEU A 60 -6.87 5.74 11.00
CA LEU A 60 -6.35 5.54 9.66
C LEU A 60 -7.49 5.15 8.72
N GLU A 61 -7.51 5.78 7.57
CA GLU A 61 -8.49 5.43 6.54
C GLU A 61 -7.83 4.59 5.46
N ALA A 62 -8.64 3.75 4.82
CA ALA A 62 -8.12 2.89 3.77
C ALA A 62 -7.48 3.68 2.64
N ASP A 63 -8.02 4.85 2.31
CA ASP A 63 -7.46 5.68 1.27
C ASP A 63 -6.08 6.23 1.64
N GLU A 64 -5.89 6.56 2.89
CA GLU A 64 -4.59 6.99 3.37
C GLU A 64 -3.57 5.86 3.26
N LEU A 65 -3.99 4.68 3.67
CA LEU A 65 -3.13 3.51 3.54
C LEU A 65 -2.77 3.26 2.09
N LEU A 66 -3.76 3.34 1.22
CA LEU A 66 -3.55 3.13 -0.20
C LEU A 66 -2.52 4.11 -0.75
N GLY A 67 -2.61 5.38 -0.38
CA GLY A 67 -1.65 6.38 -0.83
C GLY A 67 -0.23 6.02 -0.42
N GLY A 68 -0.05 5.58 0.82
CA GLY A 68 1.27 5.17 1.29
C GLY A 68 1.80 3.95 0.56
N VAL A 69 0.92 2.99 0.31
CA VAL A 69 1.32 1.78 -0.40
C VAL A 69 1.69 2.09 -1.84
N VAL A 70 0.91 2.95 -2.51
CA VAL A 70 1.21 3.32 -3.89
C VAL A 70 2.57 4.00 -3.97
N ALA A 71 2.88 4.88 -3.02
CA ALA A 71 4.18 5.55 -3.00
C ALA A 71 5.31 4.53 -2.85
N ARG A 72 5.13 3.53 -1.99
CA ARG A 72 6.13 2.48 -1.82
C ARG A 72 6.27 1.64 -3.08
N LEU A 73 5.15 1.33 -3.73
CA LEU A 73 5.17 0.53 -4.94
C LEU A 73 5.84 1.25 -6.09
N LEU A 74 5.65 2.56 -6.19
CA LEU A 74 6.34 3.34 -7.20
C LEU A 74 7.84 3.13 -7.10
N THR A 75 8.37 3.23 -5.89
CA THR A 75 9.79 3.04 -5.67
C THR A 75 10.21 1.59 -5.90
N ALA A 76 9.42 0.66 -5.40
CA ALA A 76 9.76 -0.75 -5.49
C ALA A 76 9.77 -1.24 -6.94
N LEU A 77 8.85 -0.75 -7.75
CA LEU A 77 8.74 -1.21 -9.14
C LEU A 77 9.86 -0.68 -10.02
N ARG A 78 10.54 0.36 -9.57
CA ARG A 78 11.73 0.84 -10.29
C ARG A 78 12.88 -0.16 -10.16
N ALA A 79 12.96 -0.81 -9.00
CA ALA A 79 14.05 -1.75 -8.72
C ALA A 79 13.67 -3.18 -8.96
N THR A 80 12.43 -3.55 -8.67
CA THR A 80 11.96 -4.92 -8.76
C THR A 80 10.81 -4.96 -9.74
N ARG A 81 10.95 -5.73 -10.78
CA ARG A 81 9.94 -5.78 -11.84
C ARG A 81 9.30 -7.16 -11.87
N PRO A 82 8.18 -7.31 -11.14
CA PRO A 82 7.53 -8.62 -11.09
C PRO A 82 7.04 -9.02 -12.48
N PRO A 83 7.32 -10.25 -12.91
CA PRO A 83 6.92 -10.68 -14.25
C PRO A 83 5.47 -11.09 -14.36
N THR A 84 4.78 -11.34 -13.25
CA THR A 84 3.40 -11.80 -13.32
C THR A 84 2.52 -10.98 -12.40
N VAL A 85 1.22 -11.00 -12.70
CA VAL A 85 0.23 -10.33 -11.87
C VAL A 85 0.26 -10.88 -10.46
N ARG A 86 0.44 -12.18 -10.32
CA ARG A 86 0.51 -12.80 -9.00
C ARG A 86 1.66 -12.23 -8.19
N GLN A 87 2.82 -12.12 -8.80
CA GLN A 87 3.98 -11.57 -8.11
C GLN A 87 3.84 -10.09 -7.85
N PHE A 88 3.17 -9.37 -8.75
CA PHE A 88 2.87 -7.96 -8.51
C PHE A 88 2.03 -7.78 -7.26
N PHE A 89 0.95 -8.55 -7.13
CA PHE A 89 0.10 -8.40 -5.95
C PHE A 89 0.74 -8.96 -4.70
N ALA A 90 1.63 -9.95 -4.82
CA ALA A 90 2.43 -10.40 -3.67
C ALA A 90 3.32 -9.28 -3.17
N LEU A 91 3.94 -8.54 -4.08
CA LEU A 91 4.75 -7.39 -3.71
C LEU A 91 3.89 -6.32 -3.05
N ALA A 92 2.72 -6.05 -3.61
CA ALA A 92 1.81 -5.08 -3.02
C ALA A 92 1.40 -5.47 -1.61
N ASN A 93 1.06 -6.74 -1.41
CA ASN A 93 0.68 -7.23 -0.09
C ASN A 93 1.82 -7.06 0.91
N GLN A 94 3.03 -7.33 0.49
CA GLN A 94 4.18 -7.18 1.35
C GLN A 94 4.35 -5.72 1.79
N HIS A 95 4.20 -4.79 0.87
CA HIS A 95 4.32 -3.39 1.20
C HIS A 95 3.16 -2.89 2.05
N MET A 96 1.97 -3.44 1.86
CA MET A 96 0.86 -3.11 2.74
C MET A 96 1.15 -3.54 4.17
N ARG A 97 1.67 -4.75 4.35
CA ARG A 97 2.02 -5.23 5.69
C ARG A 97 3.10 -4.39 6.32
N TRP A 98 4.12 -4.06 5.56
CA TRP A 98 5.20 -3.23 6.09
C TRP A 98 4.67 -1.86 6.49
N GLN A 99 3.81 -1.27 5.66
CA GLN A 99 3.21 0.01 5.98
C GLN A 99 2.39 -0.05 7.25
N LEU A 100 1.55 -1.08 7.36
CA LEU A 100 0.69 -1.24 8.53
C LEU A 100 1.50 -1.55 9.78
N ASN A 101 2.52 -2.38 9.66
CA ASN A 101 3.38 -2.68 10.80
C ASN A 101 4.11 -1.43 11.28
N ASP A 102 4.58 -0.61 10.34
CA ASP A 102 5.22 0.65 10.69
C ASP A 102 4.27 1.55 11.46
N LEU A 103 3.05 1.68 10.96
CA LEU A 103 2.06 2.55 11.59
C LEU A 103 1.66 2.01 12.96
N ALA A 104 1.53 0.70 13.09
CA ALA A 104 1.22 0.09 14.38
C ALA A 104 2.34 0.31 15.37
N ARG A 105 3.58 0.19 14.90
CA ARG A 105 4.73 0.39 15.77
C ARG A 105 4.82 1.83 16.24
N ARG A 106 4.54 2.78 15.34
CA ARG A 106 4.52 4.18 15.73
C ARG A 106 3.43 4.48 16.73
N LEU A 107 2.27 3.84 16.56
CA LEU A 107 1.19 4.01 17.51
C LEU A 107 1.59 3.50 18.88
N ASP A 108 2.23 2.34 18.94
CA ASP A 108 2.67 1.76 20.20
C ASP A 108 3.76 2.57 20.86
N GLN A 109 4.61 3.19 20.08
CA GLN A 109 5.71 4.00 20.60
C GLN A 109 5.29 5.41 20.94
N ARG A 110 4.08 5.77 20.60
CA ARG A 110 3.59 7.08 20.90
C ARG A 110 3.54 7.23 22.39
N PRO A 111 4.30 8.14 22.92
CA PRO A 111 4.35 8.26 24.37
C PRO A 111 3.03 8.75 24.86
N ALA A 112 2.93 8.70 26.12
CA ALA A 112 1.77 9.23 26.77
C ALA A 112 1.54 10.63 26.31
N ALA A 113 2.49 11.18 25.65
CA ALA A 113 2.27 12.47 25.06
C ALA A 113 1.14 12.44 24.13
N ALA A 114 1.02 11.37 23.50
CA ALA A 114 -0.15 11.26 22.69
C ALA A 114 -1.34 11.22 23.58
N ALA A 115 -1.09 10.79 24.73
CA ALA A 115 -2.10 10.90 25.72
C ALA A 115 -1.79 12.14 26.44
N PRO A 116 -2.31 12.74 26.97
CA PRO A 116 -2.11 13.97 27.56
C PRO A 116 -1.01 14.08 28.52
N PRO A 117 -0.59 14.43 28.72
CA PRO A 117 0.31 14.57 29.38
C PRO A 117 0.78 14.46 30.43
N ASP A 118 0.54 14.32 30.32
CA ASP A 118 0.97 14.32 30.94
C ASP A 118 1.59 14.03 31.43
N ASP A 119 1.52 13.81 31.32
CA ASP A 119 1.92 13.55 31.60
C ASP A 119 2.62 13.32 32.16
N THR A 120 2.68 13.26 32.28
CA THR A 120 3.18 13.05 32.73
C THR A 120 3.89 12.67 33.24
N PRO A 121 4.16 12.62 33.54
CA PRO A 121 4.79 12.29 33.99
C PRO A 121 5.44 11.91 34.50
N THR A 122 5.48 11.83 34.83
CA THR A 122 6.09 11.56 35.31
C THR A 122 6.74 11.23 35.68
N PRO A 123 6.95 11.16 36.04
CA PRO A 123 7.95 11.09 36.38
C PRO A 123 8.60 10.43 36.54
#